data_52bcb1e3f01339edab445db244de2bf7
#
_entry.id   52bcb1e3f01339edab445db244de2bf7
#
_cell.length_a   1.000
_cell.length_b   1.000
_cell.length_c   1.000
_cell.angle_alpha   90.00
_cell.angle_beta   90.00
_cell.angle_gamma   90.00
#
_symmetry.space_group_name_H-M   'P 1'
#
loop_
_entity.id
_entity.type
_entity.pdbx_description
1 polymer ?
#
loop_
_entity_poly.entity_id
_entity_poly.type
_entity_poly.pdbx_seq_one_letter_code
_entity_poly.pdbx_strand_id
1 'polypeptide(L)'
;MNSLPINPLAKHQLACSEAAGFTLIELLVSIALIGILMGIALPQLELHWQTSRRQDAQNSLIQLHLRQLQWRGLQPEYASTLTELNWPDSHSLSKHYLLNLQNSNAHSYALHATAVGMQSRDLTCSTMSLHVSANAQLLRTSNGSALSDTGNCWKW
;
A
#
# COMPACT_ATOMS: atom_id res chain seq x y z
N MET A 1 -2.15 -9.44 -86.84
CA MET A 1 -2.72 -10.45 -85.95
C MET A 1 -1.65 -10.81 -84.95
N ASN A 2 -1.67 -10.13 -83.78
CA ASN A 2 -0.67 -10.31 -82.73
C ASN A 2 -1.29 -11.13 -81.59
N SER A 3 -0.80 -12.31 -81.36
CA SER A 3 -1.13 -13.18 -80.26
C SER A 3 -0.31 -12.79 -79.02
N LEU A 4 -0.97 -12.38 -77.98
CA LEU A 4 -0.39 -12.13 -76.67
C LEU A 4 -0.05 -13.45 -75.97
N PRO A 5 1.09 -13.53 -75.22
CA PRO A 5 1.41 -14.71 -74.45
C PRO A 5 0.69 -14.69 -73.10
N ILE A 6 0.05 -15.81 -72.81
CA ILE A 6 -0.61 -16.06 -71.52
C ILE A 6 0.46 -16.35 -70.48
N ASN A 7 0.51 -15.52 -69.44
CA ASN A 7 1.39 -15.67 -68.29
C ASN A 7 0.86 -16.78 -67.35
N PRO A 8 1.66 -17.83 -67.01
CA PRO A 8 1.20 -18.90 -66.14
C PRO A 8 1.17 -18.40 -64.68
N LEU A 9 0.00 -18.56 -64.05
CA LEU A 9 -0.30 -18.28 -62.64
C LEU A 9 0.84 -18.73 -61.72
N ALA A 10 1.42 -17.79 -61.01
CA ALA A 10 2.32 -18.04 -59.90
C ALA A 10 1.55 -18.81 -58.81
N LYS A 11 1.90 -20.06 -58.60
CA LYS A 11 1.45 -20.86 -57.47
C LYS A 11 2.03 -20.24 -56.19
N HIS A 12 1.23 -19.52 -55.47
CA HIS A 12 1.51 -19.17 -54.03
C HIS A 12 1.62 -20.48 -53.26
N GLN A 13 2.82 -20.92 -52.99
CA GLN A 13 3.07 -21.95 -52.00
C GLN A 13 2.86 -21.27 -50.63
N LEU A 14 1.74 -21.57 -50.00
CA LEU A 14 1.51 -21.34 -48.57
C LEU A 14 2.50 -22.25 -47.83
N ALA A 15 3.60 -21.66 -47.33
CA ALA A 15 4.47 -22.34 -46.41
C ALA A 15 3.66 -22.59 -45.15
N CYS A 16 3.19 -23.82 -44.95
CA CYS A 16 2.72 -24.26 -43.64
C CYS A 16 3.90 -24.14 -42.68
N SER A 17 3.84 -23.14 -41.78
CA SER A 17 4.71 -23.09 -40.63
C SER A 17 4.40 -24.34 -39.78
N GLU A 18 5.34 -25.29 -39.74
CA GLU A 18 5.26 -26.41 -38.82
C GLU A 18 5.18 -25.83 -37.37
N ALA A 19 4.03 -25.97 -36.71
CA ALA A 19 3.89 -25.66 -35.31
C ALA A 19 4.72 -26.68 -34.52
N ALA A 20 5.92 -26.28 -34.11
CA ALA A 20 6.76 -27.06 -33.22
C ALA A 20 6.02 -27.23 -31.88
N GLY A 21 5.61 -28.45 -31.57
CA GLY A 21 5.00 -28.78 -30.27
C GLY A 21 6.06 -28.71 -29.18
N PHE A 22 5.66 -28.25 -27.97
CA PHE A 22 6.51 -28.25 -26.77
C PHE A 22 6.90 -29.69 -26.39
N THR A 23 8.17 -29.89 -26.05
CA THR A 23 8.62 -31.17 -25.51
C THR A 23 8.28 -31.29 -24.03
N LEU A 24 8.08 -32.52 -23.58
CA LEU A 24 7.78 -32.79 -22.15
C LEU A 24 8.92 -32.30 -21.24
N ILE A 25 10.18 -32.42 -21.68
CA ILE A 25 11.34 -31.93 -20.94
C ILE A 25 11.36 -30.41 -20.83
N GLU A 26 10.98 -29.69 -21.85
CA GLU A 26 10.92 -28.23 -21.87
C GLU A 26 9.87 -27.72 -20.85
N LEU A 27 8.73 -28.41 -20.79
CA LEU A 27 7.70 -28.10 -19.82
C LEU A 27 8.20 -28.37 -18.37
N LEU A 28 8.87 -29.49 -18.14
CA LEU A 28 9.44 -29.81 -16.82
C LEU A 28 10.49 -28.78 -16.38
N VAL A 29 11.40 -28.39 -17.28
CA VAL A 29 12.41 -27.36 -16.98
C VAL A 29 11.74 -26.01 -16.68
N SER A 30 10.72 -25.64 -17.47
CA SER A 30 10.00 -24.38 -17.28
C SER A 30 9.33 -24.30 -15.91
N ILE A 31 8.60 -25.34 -15.48
CA ILE A 31 7.96 -25.36 -14.17
C ILE A 31 8.98 -25.39 -13.01
N ALA A 32 10.12 -26.07 -13.19
CA ALA A 32 11.19 -26.08 -12.20
C ALA A 32 11.78 -24.66 -12.01
N LEU A 33 12.05 -23.94 -13.09
CA LEU A 33 12.54 -22.56 -13.06
C LEU A 33 11.53 -21.61 -12.41
N ILE A 34 10.24 -21.72 -12.75
CA ILE A 34 9.18 -20.93 -12.12
C ILE A 34 9.12 -21.20 -10.61
N GLY A 35 9.21 -22.48 -10.19
CA GLY A 35 9.21 -22.86 -8.78
C GLY A 35 10.35 -22.21 -8.00
N ILE A 36 11.56 -22.19 -8.55
CA ILE A 36 12.73 -21.55 -7.90
C ILE A 36 12.51 -20.03 -7.78
N LEU A 37 12.05 -19.37 -8.86
CA LEU A 37 11.81 -17.93 -8.86
C LEU A 37 10.71 -17.52 -7.86
N MET A 38 9.62 -18.28 -7.79
CA MET A 38 8.54 -18.06 -6.83
C MET A 38 9.00 -18.20 -5.38
N GLY A 39 9.88 -19.16 -5.09
CA GLY A 39 10.44 -19.36 -3.74
C GLY A 39 11.17 -18.14 -3.18
N ILE A 40 11.78 -17.32 -4.05
CA ILE A 40 12.49 -16.10 -3.67
C ILE A 40 11.56 -14.89 -3.68
N ALA A 41 10.64 -14.81 -4.65
CA ALA A 41 9.80 -13.64 -4.87
C ALA A 41 8.69 -13.48 -3.82
N LEU A 42 8.08 -14.57 -3.34
CA LEU A 42 6.93 -14.50 -2.43
C LEU A 42 7.23 -13.78 -1.10
N PRO A 43 8.32 -14.04 -0.36
CA PRO A 43 8.58 -13.34 0.89
C PRO A 43 8.83 -11.83 0.70
N GLN A 44 9.48 -11.44 -0.40
CA GLN A 44 9.71 -10.03 -0.70
C GLN A 44 8.42 -9.29 -1.03
N LEU A 45 7.50 -9.95 -1.70
CA LEU A 45 6.20 -9.39 -2.05
C LEU A 45 5.34 -9.07 -0.80
N GLU A 46 5.39 -9.95 0.21
CA GLU A 46 4.67 -9.73 1.46
C GLU A 46 5.19 -8.48 2.21
N LEU A 47 6.50 -8.31 2.30
CA LEU A 47 7.12 -7.11 2.88
C LEU A 47 6.75 -5.84 2.12
N HIS A 48 6.70 -5.92 0.81
CA HIS A 48 6.29 -4.78 -0.02
C HIS A 48 4.83 -4.39 0.23
N TRP A 49 3.92 -5.35 0.35
CA TRP A 49 2.53 -5.08 0.67
C TRP A 49 2.35 -4.50 2.08
N GLN A 50 3.08 -5.00 3.08
CA GLN A 50 3.06 -4.43 4.42
C GLN A 50 3.48 -2.95 4.39
N THR A 51 4.57 -2.63 3.70
CA THR A 51 5.06 -1.26 3.54
C THR A 51 4.05 -0.38 2.81
N SER A 52 3.43 -0.86 1.75
CA SER A 52 2.38 -0.13 1.03
C SER A 52 1.17 0.16 1.92
N ARG A 53 0.75 -0.78 2.77
CA ARG A 53 -0.37 -0.58 3.70
C ARG A 53 -0.06 0.41 4.82
N ARG A 54 1.22 0.61 5.19
CA ARG A 54 1.62 1.68 6.15
C ARG A 54 1.21 3.07 5.66
N GLN A 55 1.17 3.29 4.34
CA GLN A 55 0.71 4.55 3.75
C GLN A 55 -0.77 4.84 4.07
N ASP A 56 -1.60 3.80 4.26
CA ASP A 56 -2.98 3.98 4.68
C ASP A 56 -3.06 4.59 6.09
N ALA A 57 -2.24 4.12 7.05
CA ALA A 57 -2.14 4.73 8.37
C ALA A 57 -1.63 6.16 8.30
N GLN A 58 -0.54 6.41 7.57
CA GLN A 58 0.05 7.74 7.42
C GLN A 58 -0.95 8.74 6.87
N ASN A 59 -1.62 8.39 5.76
CA ASN A 59 -2.61 9.24 5.12
C ASN A 59 -3.81 9.52 6.04
N SER A 60 -4.30 8.50 6.74
CA SER A 60 -5.42 8.64 7.66
C SER A 60 -5.06 9.54 8.86
N LEU A 61 -3.87 9.35 9.46
CA LEU A 61 -3.39 10.18 10.57
C LEU A 61 -3.16 11.64 10.15
N ILE A 62 -2.62 11.86 8.95
CA ILE A 62 -2.42 13.21 8.41
C ILE A 62 -3.78 13.88 8.13
N GLN A 63 -4.73 13.17 7.55
CA GLN A 63 -6.07 13.72 7.32
C GLN A 63 -6.79 14.07 8.63
N LEU A 64 -6.68 13.21 9.65
CA LEU A 64 -7.22 13.51 10.97
C LEU A 64 -6.53 14.72 11.62
N HIS A 65 -5.21 14.85 11.45
CA HIS A 65 -4.49 16.04 11.90
C HIS A 65 -5.01 17.31 11.22
N LEU A 66 -5.22 17.29 9.89
CA LEU A 66 -5.79 18.44 9.18
C LEU A 66 -7.21 18.78 9.66
N ARG A 67 -8.05 17.78 9.92
CA ARG A 67 -9.39 17.99 10.49
C ARG A 67 -9.33 18.55 11.91
N GLN A 68 -8.36 18.15 12.72
CA GLN A 68 -8.12 18.74 14.04
C GLN A 68 -7.75 20.22 13.94
N LEU A 69 -6.93 20.60 12.97
CA LEU A 69 -6.60 22.01 12.73
C LEU A 69 -7.82 22.82 12.29
N GLN A 70 -8.65 22.26 11.41
CA GLN A 70 -9.90 22.88 10.98
C GLN A 70 -10.88 23.05 12.16
N TRP A 71 -11.04 22.00 12.97
CA TRP A 71 -11.89 22.04 14.17
C TRP A 71 -11.40 23.09 15.16
N ARG A 72 -10.11 23.14 15.43
CA ARG A 72 -9.47 24.09 16.35
C ARG A 72 -9.64 25.54 15.89
N GLY A 73 -9.79 25.78 14.61
CA GLY A 73 -10.10 27.11 14.06
C GLY A 73 -11.51 27.61 14.42
N LEU A 74 -12.42 26.72 14.82
CA LEU A 74 -13.82 27.02 15.15
C LEU A 74 -14.13 26.83 16.65
N GLN A 75 -13.32 26.04 17.35
CA GLN A 75 -13.54 25.62 18.75
C GLN A 75 -12.34 25.98 19.63
N PRO A 76 -12.55 26.26 20.93
CA PRO A 76 -11.48 26.61 21.86
C PRO A 76 -10.55 25.44 22.21
N GLU A 77 -10.96 24.20 21.94
CA GLU A 77 -10.20 22.97 22.20
C GLU A 77 -10.15 22.09 20.96
N TYR A 78 -9.20 21.15 20.91
CA TYR A 78 -9.17 20.12 19.89
C TYR A 78 -10.32 19.13 20.09
N ALA A 79 -10.80 18.54 19.01
CA ALA A 79 -11.84 17.51 19.07
C ALA A 79 -11.39 16.33 19.95
N SER A 80 -12.30 15.80 20.74
CA SER A 80 -12.05 14.69 21.66
C SER A 80 -12.41 13.32 21.06
N THR A 81 -13.18 13.31 19.97
CA THR A 81 -13.66 12.10 19.31
C THR A 81 -13.44 12.15 17.80
N LEU A 82 -13.34 10.97 17.19
CA LEU A 82 -13.27 10.86 15.73
C LEU A 82 -14.57 11.32 15.06
N THR A 83 -15.70 11.18 15.75
CA THR A 83 -17.02 11.60 15.26
C THR A 83 -17.11 13.12 15.10
N GLU A 84 -16.56 13.89 16.05
CA GLU A 84 -16.46 15.36 15.96
C GLU A 84 -15.63 15.79 14.74
N LEU A 85 -14.64 15.00 14.36
CA LEU A 85 -13.85 15.22 13.16
C LEU A 85 -14.54 14.74 11.87
N ASN A 86 -15.80 14.33 11.96
CA ASN A 86 -16.55 13.77 10.85
C ASN A 86 -15.80 12.60 10.16
N TRP A 87 -15.17 11.74 10.96
CA TRP A 87 -14.52 10.53 10.50
C TRP A 87 -15.53 9.38 10.50
N PRO A 88 -15.69 8.62 9.40
CA PRO A 88 -16.85 7.73 9.21
C PRO A 88 -16.89 6.55 10.17
N ASP A 89 -15.74 6.00 10.54
CA ASP A 89 -15.62 4.93 11.53
C ASP A 89 -14.23 4.98 12.22
N SER A 90 -13.96 4.02 13.09
CA SER A 90 -12.68 3.97 13.80
C SER A 90 -11.54 3.36 12.98
N HIS A 91 -11.70 3.20 11.65
CA HIS A 91 -10.69 2.59 10.80
C HIS A 91 -10.01 3.61 9.89
N SER A 92 -8.82 3.25 9.43
CA SER A 92 -8.15 3.96 8.34
C SER A 92 -8.94 3.84 7.03
N LEU A 93 -8.61 4.65 6.04
CA LEU A 93 -9.38 4.72 4.78
C LEU A 93 -9.51 3.36 4.07
N SER A 94 -8.44 2.54 4.09
CA SER A 94 -8.44 1.19 3.52
C SER A 94 -8.64 0.08 4.57
N LYS A 95 -8.97 0.44 5.81
CA LYS A 95 -9.28 -0.47 6.92
C LYS A 95 -8.14 -1.39 7.35
N HIS A 96 -6.90 -1.00 7.10
CA HIS A 96 -5.74 -1.75 7.57
C HIS A 96 -5.32 -1.39 9.00
N TYR A 97 -5.81 -0.27 9.53
CA TYR A 97 -5.50 0.21 10.87
C TYR A 97 -6.77 0.67 11.60
N LEU A 98 -6.78 0.43 12.90
CA LEU A 98 -7.75 1.00 13.83
C LEU A 98 -7.22 2.33 14.35
N LEU A 99 -8.02 3.39 14.22
CA LEU A 99 -7.66 4.75 14.60
C LEU A 99 -8.22 5.07 15.97
N ASN A 100 -7.43 5.78 16.77
CA ASN A 100 -7.83 6.26 18.09
C ASN A 100 -7.29 7.68 18.33
N LEU A 101 -8.09 8.50 18.99
CA LEU A 101 -7.74 9.84 19.41
C LEU A 101 -7.68 9.87 20.95
N GLN A 102 -6.58 10.37 21.49
CA GLN A 102 -6.34 10.40 22.93
C GLN A 102 -5.75 11.74 23.38
N ASN A 103 -5.87 12.01 24.69
CA ASN A 103 -5.26 13.15 25.36
C ASN A 103 -5.57 14.51 24.68
N SER A 104 -6.79 14.63 24.13
CA SER A 104 -7.21 15.87 23.49
C SER A 104 -7.60 16.93 24.52
N ASN A 105 -7.02 18.11 24.35
CA ASN A 105 -7.31 19.29 25.18
C ASN A 105 -7.08 20.57 24.35
N ALA A 106 -7.05 21.74 25.01
CA ALA A 106 -6.83 23.02 24.33
C ALA A 106 -5.45 23.16 23.67
N HIS A 107 -4.46 22.35 24.05
CA HIS A 107 -3.06 22.56 23.67
C HIS A 107 -2.42 21.34 22.98
N SER A 108 -2.98 20.16 23.15
CA SER A 108 -2.35 18.91 22.69
C SER A 108 -3.36 17.85 22.32
N TYR A 109 -2.94 16.88 21.52
CA TYR A 109 -3.66 15.63 21.23
C TYR A 109 -2.72 14.56 20.68
N ALA A 110 -3.18 13.32 20.72
CA ALA A 110 -2.47 12.19 20.14
C ALA A 110 -3.41 11.37 19.26
N LEU A 111 -2.98 11.08 18.05
CA LEU A 111 -3.64 10.20 17.11
C LEU A 111 -2.84 8.91 17.01
N HIS A 112 -3.51 7.77 17.13
CA HIS A 112 -2.90 6.45 17.06
C HIS A 112 -3.56 5.64 15.94
N ALA A 113 -2.75 4.88 15.23
CA ALA A 113 -3.18 3.90 14.25
C ALA A 113 -2.56 2.55 14.62
N THR A 114 -3.39 1.57 14.96
CA THR A 114 -2.98 0.22 15.34
C THR A 114 -3.33 -0.74 14.21
N ALA A 115 -2.37 -1.51 13.74
CA ALA A 115 -2.54 -2.46 12.64
C ALA A 115 -3.56 -3.54 12.98
N VAL A 116 -4.45 -3.86 12.03
CA VAL A 116 -5.49 -4.89 12.17
C VAL A 116 -5.46 -5.88 11.00
N GLY A 117 -6.09 -7.04 11.18
CA GLY A 117 -6.19 -8.06 10.16
C GLY A 117 -4.80 -8.55 9.71
N MET A 118 -4.58 -8.64 8.41
CA MET A 118 -3.28 -9.09 7.86
C MET A 118 -2.14 -8.12 8.15
N GLN A 119 -2.43 -6.82 8.35
CA GLN A 119 -1.41 -5.84 8.66
C GLN A 119 -0.83 -6.01 10.07
N SER A 120 -1.53 -6.67 11.00
CA SER A 120 -0.99 -6.98 12.34
C SER A 120 0.26 -7.86 12.33
N ARG A 121 0.58 -8.52 11.20
CA ARG A 121 1.83 -9.26 11.00
C ARG A 121 3.04 -8.34 10.82
N ASP A 122 2.82 -7.07 10.54
CA ASP A 122 3.88 -6.05 10.46
C ASP A 122 4.31 -5.63 11.87
N LEU A 123 5.13 -6.44 12.51
CA LEU A 123 5.63 -6.17 13.86
C LEU A 123 6.50 -4.91 13.94
N THR A 124 7.09 -4.51 12.82
CA THR A 124 7.93 -3.32 12.76
C THR A 124 7.13 -2.03 12.87
N CYS A 125 5.92 -2.01 12.31
CA CYS A 125 5.05 -0.83 12.29
C CYS A 125 3.62 -1.18 12.73
N SER A 126 3.50 -1.99 13.78
CA SER A 126 2.21 -2.41 14.34
C SER A 126 1.40 -1.24 14.89
N THR A 127 2.05 -0.20 15.37
CA THR A 127 1.42 1.02 15.85
C THR A 127 2.15 2.23 15.29
N MET A 128 1.41 3.17 14.73
CA MET A 128 1.91 4.45 14.26
C MET A 128 1.15 5.56 14.95
N SER A 129 1.86 6.60 15.38
CA SER A 129 1.24 7.68 16.15
C SER A 129 1.73 9.05 15.69
N LEU A 130 0.82 10.02 15.82
CA LEU A 130 1.05 11.41 15.52
C LEU A 130 0.65 12.20 16.76
N HIS A 131 1.60 12.88 17.38
CA HIS A 131 1.40 13.68 18.58
C HIS A 131 1.57 15.16 18.29
N VAL A 132 0.68 15.97 18.79
CA VAL A 132 0.82 17.42 18.79
C VAL A 132 0.98 17.89 20.23
N SER A 133 2.09 18.55 20.50
CA SER A 133 2.41 19.08 21.82
C SER A 133 1.86 20.50 22.00
N ALA A 134 1.88 20.99 23.25
CA ALA A 134 1.46 22.35 23.59
C ALA A 134 2.22 23.46 22.82
N ASN A 135 3.42 23.17 22.35
CA ASN A 135 4.23 24.08 21.51
C ASN A 135 3.92 23.94 20.02
N ALA A 136 2.81 23.30 19.66
CA ALA A 136 2.43 22.99 18.28
C ALA A 136 3.48 22.15 17.50
N GLN A 137 4.37 21.46 18.20
CA GLN A 137 5.31 20.55 17.56
C GLN A 137 4.61 19.25 17.18
N LEU A 138 4.80 18.85 15.93
CA LEU A 138 4.29 17.60 15.40
C LEU A 138 5.36 16.51 15.52
N LEU A 139 5.08 15.50 16.33
CA LEU A 139 5.95 14.36 16.54
C LEU A 139 5.32 13.11 15.91
N ARG A 140 6.10 12.37 15.13
CA ARG A 140 5.71 11.10 14.51
C ARG A 140 6.46 9.98 15.19
N THR A 141 5.73 9.00 15.70
CA THR A 141 6.31 7.89 16.44
C THR A 141 5.76 6.55 15.94
N SER A 142 6.44 5.46 16.29
CA SER A 142 6.00 4.11 15.97
C SER A 142 6.31 3.15 17.10
N ASN A 143 5.57 2.03 17.15
CA ASN A 143 5.75 0.92 18.10
C ASN A 143 5.71 1.34 19.58
N GLY A 144 4.84 2.30 19.92
CA GLY A 144 4.70 2.76 21.30
C GLY A 144 5.86 3.62 21.82
N SER A 145 6.87 3.92 21.00
CA SER A 145 7.89 4.89 21.38
C SER A 145 7.29 6.29 21.52
N ALA A 146 7.52 6.95 22.65
CA ALA A 146 6.99 8.29 22.88
C ALA A 146 7.74 9.40 22.12
N LEU A 147 8.93 9.11 21.59
CA LEU A 147 9.85 10.14 21.12
C LEU A 147 10.43 9.91 19.71
N SER A 148 10.22 8.74 19.10
CA SER A 148 10.88 8.45 17.81
C SER A 148 10.12 7.45 16.93
N ASP A 149 10.38 7.52 15.62
CA ASP A 149 9.98 6.52 14.65
C ASP A 149 11.02 5.39 14.59
N THR A 150 10.93 4.44 15.53
CA THR A 150 11.91 3.37 15.69
C THR A 150 11.98 2.39 14.52
N GLY A 151 10.92 2.28 13.74
CA GLY A 151 10.79 1.34 12.61
C GLY A 151 10.92 2.00 11.23
N ASN A 152 11.27 3.28 11.17
CA ASN A 152 11.18 4.06 9.93
C ASN A 152 9.79 3.95 9.24
N CYS A 153 8.75 3.87 10.05
CA CYS A 153 7.37 3.63 9.60
C CYS A 153 6.77 4.83 8.87
N TRP A 154 7.38 6.01 9.04
CA TRP A 154 6.97 7.28 8.43
C TRP A 154 7.78 7.67 7.19
N LYS A 155 8.66 6.80 6.71
CA LYS A 155 9.35 7.01 5.43
C LYS A 155 8.45 6.60 4.26
N TRP A 156 8.46 7.41 3.23
CA TRP A 156 7.79 7.20 1.94
C TRP A 156 8.61 6.26 1.07
#